data_d090bf4494bb487c8b1ec053469d4fed
#
_entry.id   d090bf4494bb487c8b1ec053469d4fed
#
_cell.length_a   1.000
_cell.length_b   1.000
_cell.length_c   1.000
_cell.angle_alpha   90.00
_cell.angle_beta   90.00
_cell.angle_gamma   90.00
#
_symmetry.space_group_name_H-M   'P 1'
#
loop_
_entity.id
_entity.type
_entity.pdbx_description
1 polymer ?
#
loop_
_entity_poly.entity_id
_entity_poly.type
_entity_poly.pdbx_seq_one_letter_code
_entity_poly.pdbx_strand_id
1 'polypeptide(L)'
;MKRRKFLRGAGLAAAATIGVPYLLPTGRLFALTGSRKANHVVFCLFAGGVRNLESIHKQDGNLMPYTLKGSESISSDIIGGIDALPVNTGLTLQEQGTLYKEVRMKYGPTGHYGSHATAMTGVYTGQNLDINTNPQYPTIFELYRKHNSPSMSAKNTWWISNSLGPYAHLNFSSAPGYGPQYGANFIQPSSFISEGGYDSLGNSRLYSSEEEEKIKAIRGFCDAHFASQNTGIANSIANTEEEKQEIESFINQCFLDSGQFADPWSLGGLYNNDMRTVQFAERVIQEFNPELLVVNMSSVDIAHNNFTQYVNNLHKADYALAHLWNTIQNTAGMANDTILIAMPEHGRNLEPNGIYDEYGREALDHTNDDMSREIFALILGPNGVVVHDQVFSEEKGESIDIVPTIANVLGFNNDIPGGLLSGNVLTDSFY
;
A
#
# COMPACT_ATOMS: atom_id res chain seq x y z
N MET A 1 -8.52 -57.78 -18.22
CA MET A 1 -8.74 -56.55 -17.42
C MET A 1 -10.19 -56.11 -17.61
N LYS A 2 -11.01 -56.01 -16.55
CA LYS A 2 -12.43 -55.68 -16.71
C LYS A 2 -12.57 -54.19 -17.07
N ARG A 3 -13.29 -53.86 -18.12
CA ARG A 3 -13.53 -52.54 -18.69
C ARG A 3 -13.83 -51.45 -17.62
N ARG A 4 -14.52 -51.82 -16.54
CA ARG A 4 -14.79 -50.93 -15.38
C ARG A 4 -13.56 -50.53 -14.56
N LYS A 5 -12.52 -51.37 -14.47
CA LYS A 5 -11.28 -51.06 -13.77
C LYS A 5 -10.42 -50.11 -14.59
N PHE A 6 -10.43 -50.26 -15.92
CA PHE A 6 -9.73 -49.35 -16.83
C PHE A 6 -10.34 -47.93 -16.81
N LEU A 7 -11.66 -47.82 -16.88
CA LEU A 7 -12.36 -46.55 -16.87
C LEU A 7 -12.22 -45.81 -15.52
N ARG A 8 -12.15 -46.52 -14.39
CA ARG A 8 -11.84 -45.90 -13.09
C ARG A 8 -10.38 -45.42 -12.99
N GLY A 9 -9.43 -46.16 -13.52
CA GLY A 9 -8.03 -45.78 -13.56
C GLY A 9 -7.78 -44.60 -14.50
N ALA A 10 -8.42 -44.59 -15.67
CA ALA A 10 -8.32 -43.48 -16.62
C ALA A 10 -8.99 -42.19 -16.10
N GLY A 11 -10.13 -42.31 -15.41
CA GLY A 11 -10.81 -41.20 -14.80
C GLY A 11 -10.00 -40.54 -13.66
N LEU A 12 -9.35 -41.37 -12.81
CA LEU A 12 -8.46 -40.88 -11.76
C LEU A 12 -7.16 -40.27 -12.30
N ALA A 13 -6.59 -40.84 -13.38
CA ALA A 13 -5.41 -40.28 -14.03
C ALA A 13 -5.73 -38.95 -14.75
N ALA A 14 -6.90 -38.85 -15.40
CA ALA A 14 -7.34 -37.59 -16.01
C ALA A 14 -7.63 -36.50 -14.97
N ALA A 15 -8.23 -36.85 -13.83
CA ALA A 15 -8.43 -35.91 -12.72
C ALA A 15 -7.11 -35.46 -12.08
N ALA A 16 -6.13 -36.37 -11.95
CA ALA A 16 -4.80 -36.04 -11.45
C ALA A 16 -3.98 -35.12 -12.40
N THR A 17 -4.14 -35.32 -13.72
CA THR A 17 -3.43 -34.49 -14.71
C THR A 17 -4.03 -33.10 -14.89
N ILE A 18 -5.32 -32.91 -14.54
CA ILE A 18 -5.96 -31.59 -14.58
C ILE A 18 -5.71 -30.81 -13.27
N GLY A 19 -5.53 -31.53 -12.15
CA GLY A 19 -5.38 -30.89 -10.82
C GLY A 19 -3.95 -30.48 -10.44
N VAL A 20 -2.92 -31.15 -10.99
CA VAL A 20 -1.53 -30.96 -10.58
C VAL A 20 -0.93 -29.57 -10.90
N PRO A 21 -1.30 -28.90 -12.02
CA PRO A 21 -0.76 -27.55 -12.29
C PRO A 21 -1.31 -26.44 -11.40
N TYR A 22 -2.37 -26.69 -10.64
CA TYR A 22 -3.09 -25.67 -9.87
C TYR A 22 -2.94 -25.78 -8.35
N LEU A 23 -2.08 -26.67 -7.87
CA LEU A 23 -1.74 -26.74 -6.46
C LEU A 23 -0.52 -25.87 -6.20
N LEU A 24 -0.76 -24.69 -5.62
CA LEU A 24 0.34 -23.88 -5.10
C LEU A 24 0.96 -24.52 -3.85
N PRO A 25 2.21 -24.11 -3.49
CA PRO A 25 2.86 -24.55 -2.26
C PRO A 25 2.04 -24.32 -0.99
N THR A 26 1.06 -23.38 -1.03
CA THR A 26 0.08 -23.10 0.02
C THR A 26 -1.05 -24.13 0.13
N GLY A 27 -1.08 -25.17 -0.72
CA GLY A 27 -2.14 -26.19 -0.75
C GLY A 27 -3.46 -25.74 -1.39
N ARG A 28 -3.49 -24.61 -2.08
CA ARG A 28 -4.70 -24.05 -2.69
C ARG A 28 -4.91 -24.54 -4.13
N LEU A 29 -6.15 -24.85 -4.46
CA LEU A 29 -6.58 -25.13 -5.82
C LEU A 29 -7.09 -23.83 -6.45
N PHE A 30 -6.42 -23.31 -7.46
CA PHE A 30 -6.86 -22.11 -8.17
C PHE A 30 -7.60 -22.51 -9.45
N ALA A 31 -8.79 -21.99 -9.59
CA ALA A 31 -9.54 -21.97 -10.84
C ALA A 31 -9.43 -20.57 -11.46
N LEU A 32 -8.20 -20.10 -11.69
CA LEU A 32 -7.99 -18.79 -12.33
C LEU A 32 -8.12 -18.93 -13.84
N THR A 33 -8.78 -17.97 -14.47
CA THR A 33 -8.87 -17.88 -15.93
C THR A 33 -7.65 -17.18 -16.54
N GLY A 34 -6.86 -16.48 -15.69
CA GLY A 34 -5.61 -15.81 -16.05
C GLY A 34 -4.36 -16.45 -15.42
N SER A 35 -3.21 -16.30 -16.09
CA SER A 35 -1.91 -16.66 -15.52
C SER A 35 -1.39 -15.55 -14.62
N ARG A 36 -0.95 -15.86 -13.40
CA ARG A 36 -0.27 -14.90 -12.53
C ARG A 36 1.11 -14.55 -13.09
N LYS A 37 1.47 -13.27 -13.00
CA LYS A 37 2.84 -12.81 -13.23
C LYS A 37 3.69 -12.88 -11.96
N ALA A 38 3.07 -12.68 -10.80
CA ALA A 38 3.64 -12.84 -9.47
C ALA A 38 2.54 -13.25 -8.48
N ASN A 39 2.95 -13.85 -7.35
CA ASN A 39 2.02 -14.26 -6.30
C ASN A 39 1.78 -13.17 -5.26
N HIS A 40 2.64 -12.15 -5.21
CA HIS A 40 2.58 -11.08 -4.24
C HIS A 40 2.56 -9.72 -4.93
N VAL A 41 1.70 -8.82 -4.48
CA VAL A 41 1.71 -7.40 -4.86
C VAL A 41 1.74 -6.56 -3.60
N VAL A 42 2.68 -5.63 -3.57
CA VAL A 42 2.76 -4.56 -2.56
C VAL A 42 2.48 -3.24 -3.26
N PHE A 43 1.41 -2.57 -2.87
CA PHE A 43 1.01 -1.28 -3.42
C PHE A 43 1.27 -0.17 -2.41
N CYS A 44 2.20 0.73 -2.71
CA CYS A 44 2.59 1.86 -1.87
C CYS A 44 2.00 3.15 -2.42
N LEU A 45 1.24 3.86 -1.57
CA LEU A 45 0.72 5.17 -1.87
C LEU A 45 1.47 6.24 -1.07
N PHE A 46 1.96 7.29 -1.75
CA PHE A 46 2.35 8.53 -1.11
C PHE A 46 1.05 9.33 -0.87
N ALA A 47 0.41 9.00 0.26
CA ALA A 47 -0.84 9.57 0.68
C ALA A 47 -0.60 10.98 1.22
N GLY A 48 -1.26 11.96 0.65
CA GLY A 48 -0.97 13.37 0.86
C GLY A 48 -0.46 14.07 -0.39
N GLY A 49 -0.14 13.30 -1.43
CA GLY A 49 0.22 13.79 -2.75
C GLY A 49 1.66 14.29 -2.89
N VAL A 50 2.25 14.05 -4.05
CA VAL A 50 3.61 14.47 -4.39
C VAL A 50 3.60 15.20 -5.73
N ARG A 51 4.17 16.41 -5.78
CA ARG A 51 4.31 17.17 -7.03
C ARG A 51 5.48 16.65 -7.84
N ASN A 52 5.27 16.51 -9.15
CA ASN A 52 6.32 16.03 -10.06
C ASN A 52 7.54 16.95 -10.12
N LEU A 53 7.40 18.24 -9.82
CA LEU A 53 8.53 19.18 -9.81
C LEU A 53 9.61 18.78 -8.80
N GLU A 54 9.24 18.47 -7.56
CA GLU A 54 10.21 18.10 -6.50
C GLU A 54 10.67 16.65 -6.63
N SER A 55 9.83 15.76 -7.18
CA SER A 55 10.16 14.34 -7.35
C SER A 55 10.82 14.08 -8.71
N ILE A 56 10.01 13.83 -9.73
CA ILE A 56 10.44 13.34 -11.05
C ILE A 56 11.32 14.36 -11.80
N HIS A 57 11.01 15.66 -11.68
CA HIS A 57 11.75 16.72 -12.37
C HIS A 57 12.95 17.25 -11.59
N LYS A 58 13.05 16.90 -10.28
CA LYS A 58 14.18 17.25 -9.42
C LYS A 58 14.50 18.74 -9.41
N GLN A 59 13.47 19.60 -9.43
CA GLN A 59 13.64 21.04 -9.48
C GLN A 59 14.50 21.58 -8.30
N ASP A 60 14.36 20.95 -7.13
CA ASP A 60 15.12 21.30 -5.93
C ASP A 60 16.27 20.31 -5.63
N GLY A 61 16.73 19.58 -6.66
CA GLY A 61 17.71 18.51 -6.55
C GLY A 61 17.08 17.12 -6.41
N ASN A 62 17.89 16.07 -6.31
CA ASN A 62 17.39 14.72 -6.17
C ASN A 62 16.97 14.42 -4.73
N LEU A 63 15.70 14.66 -4.44
CA LEU A 63 15.08 14.38 -3.13
C LEU A 63 14.74 12.89 -2.95
N MET A 64 14.79 12.11 -4.03
CA MET A 64 14.47 10.67 -4.03
C MET A 64 15.67 9.84 -4.54
N PRO A 65 16.85 9.89 -3.88
CA PRO A 65 18.07 9.27 -4.38
C PRO A 65 18.06 7.73 -4.33
N TYR A 66 17.13 7.13 -3.62
CA TYR A 66 16.93 5.69 -3.63
C TYR A 66 16.05 5.24 -4.79
N THR A 67 15.08 6.06 -5.19
CA THR A 67 14.17 5.77 -6.30
C THR A 67 14.74 6.24 -7.64
N LEU A 68 15.24 7.48 -7.72
CA LEU A 68 15.58 8.13 -8.99
C LEU A 68 17.09 8.18 -9.23
N LYS A 69 17.52 7.84 -10.45
CA LYS A 69 18.88 8.05 -10.90
C LYS A 69 19.25 9.53 -10.92
N GLY A 70 20.49 9.84 -10.59
CA GLY A 70 21.08 11.16 -10.69
C GLY A 70 21.73 11.62 -9.39
N SER A 71 22.60 12.61 -9.52
CA SER A 71 23.40 13.16 -8.41
C SER A 71 23.18 14.64 -8.24
N GLU A 72 22.02 15.15 -8.64
CA GLU A 72 21.65 16.56 -8.51
C GLU A 72 21.63 16.93 -7.04
N SER A 73 22.42 17.92 -6.65
CA SER A 73 22.51 18.40 -5.27
C SER A 73 21.20 19.08 -4.87
N ILE A 74 20.75 18.81 -3.63
CA ILE A 74 19.59 19.49 -3.06
C ILE A 74 19.86 20.98 -2.95
N SER A 75 18.86 21.79 -3.26
CA SER A 75 18.92 23.24 -3.27
C SER A 75 19.41 23.81 -1.93
N SER A 76 20.28 24.83 -2.00
CA SER A 76 20.91 25.43 -0.82
C SER A 76 19.93 26.13 0.14
N ASP A 77 18.78 26.53 -0.36
CA ASP A 77 17.75 27.23 0.42
C ASP A 77 16.84 26.28 1.24
N ILE A 78 16.90 24.97 0.99
CA ILE A 78 16.12 23.97 1.74
C ILE A 78 16.99 22.87 2.37
N ILE A 79 18.27 22.73 1.95
CA ILE A 79 19.15 21.62 2.43
C ILE A 79 19.29 21.60 3.95
N GLY A 80 19.23 22.76 4.61
CA GLY A 80 19.29 22.86 6.06
C GLY A 80 18.12 22.21 6.79
N GLY A 81 17.00 21.98 6.11
CA GLY A 81 15.81 21.29 6.65
C GLY A 81 15.67 19.84 6.19
N ILE A 82 16.62 19.32 5.41
CA ILE A 82 16.62 17.94 4.94
C ILE A 82 17.51 17.08 5.83
N ASP A 83 16.94 16.04 6.38
CA ASP A 83 17.65 15.08 7.24
C ASP A 83 18.67 14.26 6.44
N ALA A 84 19.85 14.11 7.00
CA ALA A 84 20.91 13.30 6.39
C ALA A 84 20.64 11.81 6.62
N LEU A 85 20.04 11.15 5.65
CA LEU A 85 19.82 9.71 5.65
C LEU A 85 21.06 8.96 5.11
N PRO A 86 21.16 7.65 5.34
CA PRO A 86 22.21 6.82 4.74
C PRO A 86 22.24 6.99 3.22
N VAL A 87 23.43 6.99 2.63
CA VAL A 87 23.58 7.15 1.17
C VAL A 87 23.24 5.83 0.48
N ASN A 88 22.46 5.89 -0.61
CA ASN A 88 22.24 4.73 -1.46
C ASN A 88 23.56 4.34 -2.16
N THR A 89 24.01 3.11 -1.93
CA THR A 89 25.21 2.54 -2.56
C THR A 89 24.87 1.42 -3.54
N GLY A 90 23.60 1.08 -3.69
CA GLY A 90 23.08 0.05 -4.59
C GLY A 90 22.44 0.62 -5.85
N LEU A 91 21.75 -0.24 -6.58
CA LEU A 91 20.88 0.18 -7.68
C LEU A 91 19.71 0.99 -7.13
N THR A 92 19.33 2.02 -7.85
CA THR A 92 18.09 2.73 -7.57
C THR A 92 16.87 1.85 -7.89
N LEU A 93 15.73 2.19 -7.32
CA LEU A 93 14.50 1.46 -7.62
C LEU A 93 14.11 1.61 -9.11
N GLN A 94 14.35 2.76 -9.71
CA GLN A 94 14.17 2.98 -11.16
C GLN A 94 14.93 1.96 -12.00
N GLU A 95 16.14 1.56 -11.59
CA GLU A 95 16.96 0.56 -12.29
C GLU A 95 16.41 -0.86 -12.15
N GLN A 96 15.54 -1.09 -11.19
CA GLN A 96 14.95 -2.39 -10.89
C GLN A 96 13.50 -2.52 -11.38
N GLY A 97 13.04 -1.61 -12.22
CA GLY A 97 11.67 -1.62 -12.73
C GLY A 97 11.39 -0.63 -13.84
N THR A 98 10.12 -0.34 -14.02
CA THR A 98 9.59 0.61 -15.01
C THR A 98 9.06 1.85 -14.29
N LEU A 99 9.53 3.03 -14.69
CA LEU A 99 9.08 4.33 -14.20
C LEU A 99 8.23 5.03 -15.26
N TYR A 100 6.99 5.35 -14.91
CA TYR A 100 6.14 6.29 -15.62
C TYR A 100 6.29 7.65 -14.96
N LYS A 101 6.81 8.64 -15.67
CA LYS A 101 6.98 9.99 -15.13
C LYS A 101 5.65 10.72 -14.97
N GLU A 102 4.68 10.38 -15.80
CA GLU A 102 3.34 10.93 -15.73
C GLU A 102 2.31 9.85 -16.02
N VAL A 103 1.60 9.46 -14.96
CA VAL A 103 0.32 8.76 -14.97
C VAL A 103 -0.72 9.78 -14.55
N ARG A 104 -1.76 10.02 -15.35
CA ARG A 104 -2.61 11.18 -15.12
C ARG A 104 -3.92 10.83 -14.44
N MET A 105 -4.30 11.63 -13.44
CA MET A 105 -5.65 11.62 -12.89
C MET A 105 -6.55 12.50 -13.76
N LYS A 106 -7.24 11.91 -14.76
CA LYS A 106 -7.98 12.69 -15.79
C LYS A 106 -9.28 13.32 -15.29
N TYR A 107 -9.94 12.69 -14.32
CA TYR A 107 -11.25 13.13 -13.85
C TYR A 107 -11.37 13.08 -12.32
N GLY A 108 -12.37 13.77 -11.81
CA GLY A 108 -12.67 13.80 -10.39
C GLY A 108 -11.86 14.84 -9.61
N PRO A 109 -12.18 15.01 -8.33
CA PRO A 109 -11.48 15.93 -7.44
C PRO A 109 -10.10 15.39 -7.06
N THR A 110 -9.11 16.27 -7.00
CA THR A 110 -7.75 15.96 -6.55
C THR A 110 -7.59 16.00 -5.01
N GLY A 111 -8.70 16.00 -4.28
CA GLY A 111 -8.68 15.85 -2.83
C GLY A 111 -8.36 14.42 -2.40
N HIS A 112 -7.85 14.27 -1.17
CA HIS A 112 -7.40 12.99 -0.62
C HIS A 112 -8.38 11.84 -0.82
N TYR A 113 -9.64 12.03 -0.42
CA TYR A 113 -10.62 10.95 -0.55
C TYR A 113 -10.87 10.55 -2.01
N GLY A 114 -11.06 11.53 -2.90
CA GLY A 114 -11.34 11.26 -4.31
C GLY A 114 -10.19 10.54 -4.99
N SER A 115 -8.97 10.99 -4.77
CA SER A 115 -7.77 10.41 -5.33
C SER A 115 -7.47 9.03 -4.75
N HIS A 116 -7.59 8.86 -3.43
CA HIS A 116 -7.46 7.55 -2.77
C HIS A 116 -8.52 6.56 -3.25
N ALA A 117 -9.80 6.98 -3.29
CA ALA A 117 -10.88 6.14 -3.79
C ALA A 117 -10.61 5.70 -5.24
N THR A 118 -10.11 6.61 -6.08
CA THR A 118 -9.71 6.31 -7.46
C THR A 118 -8.59 5.28 -7.50
N ALA A 119 -7.54 5.46 -6.71
CA ALA A 119 -6.40 4.54 -6.63
C ALA A 119 -6.79 3.15 -6.10
N MET A 120 -7.76 3.09 -5.19
CA MET A 120 -8.17 1.84 -4.54
C MET A 120 -9.29 1.11 -5.26
N THR A 121 -10.06 1.78 -6.13
CA THR A 121 -11.19 1.18 -6.86
C THR A 121 -10.93 0.99 -8.35
N GLY A 122 -9.96 1.71 -8.93
CA GLY A 122 -9.73 1.73 -10.38
C GLY A 122 -10.85 2.42 -11.16
N VAL A 123 -11.61 3.29 -10.48
CA VAL A 123 -12.70 4.06 -11.09
C VAL A 123 -12.66 5.50 -10.59
N TYR A 124 -12.80 6.46 -11.49
CA TYR A 124 -12.92 7.86 -11.10
C TYR A 124 -14.19 8.11 -10.29
N THR A 125 -14.04 8.78 -9.16
CA THR A 125 -15.16 9.23 -8.36
C THR A 125 -15.46 10.71 -8.65
N GLY A 126 -16.72 11.03 -8.90
CA GLY A 126 -17.19 12.41 -9.02
C GLY A 126 -17.67 13.00 -7.69
N GLN A 127 -17.61 12.23 -6.62
CA GLN A 127 -18.09 12.68 -5.31
C GLN A 127 -17.08 13.64 -4.66
N ASN A 128 -17.55 14.86 -4.39
CA ASN A 128 -16.91 15.72 -3.41
C ASN A 128 -17.16 15.12 -2.02
N LEU A 129 -16.12 14.56 -1.48
CA LEU A 129 -15.73 14.42 -0.08
C LEU A 129 -16.85 14.45 0.97
N ASP A 130 -17.51 13.36 1.14
CA ASP A 130 -17.81 12.92 2.49
C ASP A 130 -16.81 11.81 2.88
N ILE A 131 -15.79 12.18 3.64
CA ILE A 131 -14.74 11.29 4.11
C ILE A 131 -15.27 10.14 5.01
N ASN A 132 -16.55 10.18 5.35
CA ASN A 132 -17.22 9.16 6.13
C ASN A 132 -18.03 8.18 5.27
N THR A 133 -18.07 8.34 3.95
CA THR A 133 -18.78 7.42 3.05
C THR A 133 -17.86 6.37 2.46
N ASN A 134 -18.34 5.12 2.46
CA ASN A 134 -17.67 4.04 1.75
C ASN A 134 -17.67 4.32 0.24
N PRO A 135 -16.63 3.91 -0.50
CA PRO A 135 -16.62 3.98 -1.95
C PRO A 135 -17.86 3.30 -2.55
N GLN A 136 -18.33 3.82 -3.67
CA GLN A 136 -19.46 3.23 -4.40
C GLN A 136 -19.05 2.03 -5.26
N TYR A 137 -17.76 1.95 -5.62
CA TYR A 137 -17.18 0.86 -6.41
C TYR A 137 -16.34 -0.04 -5.52
N PRO A 138 -16.25 -1.35 -5.84
CA PRO A 138 -15.45 -2.28 -5.04
C PRO A 138 -13.99 -1.84 -4.97
N THR A 139 -13.40 -1.96 -3.79
CA THR A 139 -11.98 -1.73 -3.59
C THR A 139 -11.15 -2.88 -4.15
N ILE A 140 -9.86 -2.65 -4.37
CA ILE A 140 -8.93 -3.70 -4.81
C ILE A 140 -8.93 -4.91 -3.85
N PHE A 141 -9.12 -4.69 -2.55
CA PHE A 141 -9.24 -5.76 -1.57
C PHE A 141 -10.45 -6.64 -1.83
N GLU A 142 -11.61 -6.02 -2.04
CA GLU A 142 -12.85 -6.74 -2.34
C GLU A 142 -12.79 -7.47 -3.67
N LEU A 143 -12.24 -6.82 -4.69
CA LEU A 143 -12.04 -7.43 -6.01
C LEU A 143 -11.13 -8.66 -5.90
N TYR A 144 -9.99 -8.52 -5.22
CA TYR A 144 -9.06 -9.61 -5.00
C TYR A 144 -9.69 -10.76 -4.20
N ARG A 145 -10.27 -10.47 -3.05
CA ARG A 145 -10.81 -11.51 -2.16
C ARG A 145 -12.03 -12.24 -2.73
N LYS A 146 -12.82 -11.56 -3.53
CA LYS A 146 -14.01 -12.14 -4.13
C LYS A 146 -13.74 -12.90 -5.43
N HIS A 147 -12.81 -12.42 -6.26
CA HIS A 147 -12.62 -12.93 -7.62
C HIS A 147 -11.36 -13.77 -7.80
N ASN A 148 -10.35 -13.61 -6.93
CA ASN A 148 -9.12 -14.37 -7.07
C ASN A 148 -9.22 -15.82 -6.58
N SER A 149 -10.02 -16.09 -5.57
CA SER A 149 -10.41 -17.42 -5.13
C SER A 149 -11.51 -17.36 -4.07
N PRO A 150 -12.58 -18.18 -4.14
CA PRO A 150 -13.63 -18.18 -3.14
C PRO A 150 -13.17 -18.66 -1.74
N SER A 151 -12.03 -19.31 -1.64
CA SER A 151 -11.45 -19.79 -0.37
C SER A 151 -10.28 -18.93 0.14
N MET A 152 -10.16 -17.70 -0.33
CA MET A 152 -9.07 -16.81 0.05
C MET A 152 -9.07 -16.48 1.53
N SER A 153 -7.96 -16.76 2.16
CA SER A 153 -7.66 -16.32 3.53
C SER A 153 -7.62 -14.79 3.62
N ALA A 154 -8.27 -14.22 4.63
CA ALA A 154 -8.21 -12.79 4.87
C ALA A 154 -6.79 -12.34 5.24
N LYS A 155 -5.98 -13.17 5.90
CA LYS A 155 -4.59 -12.85 6.25
C LYS A 155 -3.65 -12.67 5.06
N ASN A 156 -4.10 -12.99 3.83
CA ASN A 156 -3.35 -12.70 2.61
C ASN A 156 -3.55 -11.27 2.11
N THR A 157 -4.43 -10.50 2.74
CA THR A 157 -4.83 -9.17 2.28
C THR A 157 -4.73 -8.19 3.43
N TRP A 158 -3.85 -7.20 3.30
CA TRP A 158 -3.56 -6.24 4.36
C TRP A 158 -3.55 -4.80 3.86
N TRP A 159 -3.98 -3.91 4.74
CA TRP A 159 -3.86 -2.48 4.56
C TRP A 159 -3.16 -1.85 5.78
N ILE A 160 -2.02 -1.22 5.55
CA ILE A 160 -1.26 -0.53 6.58
C ILE A 160 -1.32 0.97 6.29
N SER A 161 -1.95 1.72 7.16
CA SER A 161 -2.14 3.16 6.97
C SER A 161 -2.17 3.88 8.30
N ASN A 162 -1.35 4.92 8.45
CA ASN A 162 -1.67 5.97 9.39
C ASN A 162 -2.73 6.88 8.75
N SER A 163 -3.71 7.28 9.54
CA SER A 163 -4.86 7.95 8.97
C SER A 163 -4.54 9.36 8.49
N LEU A 164 -4.95 9.66 7.26
CA LEU A 164 -5.35 11.00 6.84
C LEU A 164 -6.86 11.17 7.17
N GLY A 165 -7.23 11.13 8.44
CA GLY A 165 -8.62 11.08 8.84
C GLY A 165 -9.25 9.67 8.70
N PRO A 166 -10.55 9.53 8.49
CA PRO A 166 -11.28 8.25 8.57
C PRO A 166 -11.16 7.35 7.34
N TYR A 167 -10.01 7.28 6.68
CA TYR A 167 -9.80 6.45 5.47
C TYR A 167 -9.89 4.95 5.69
N ALA A 168 -10.14 4.48 6.90
CA ALA A 168 -10.52 3.09 7.15
C ALA A 168 -11.72 2.64 6.28
N HIS A 169 -12.55 3.55 5.86
CA HIS A 169 -13.68 3.28 4.96
C HIS A 169 -13.29 2.88 3.55
N LEU A 170 -12.05 3.12 3.11
CA LEU A 170 -11.53 2.63 1.82
C LEU A 170 -11.14 1.14 1.86
N ASN A 171 -11.26 0.49 3.00
CA ASN A 171 -11.05 -0.94 3.13
C ASN A 171 -12.10 -1.77 2.39
N PHE A 172 -13.33 -1.27 2.34
CA PHE A 172 -14.46 -1.90 1.63
C PHE A 172 -15.43 -0.83 1.13
N SER A 173 -16.30 -1.25 0.22
CA SER A 173 -17.25 -0.38 -0.49
C SER A 173 -18.69 -0.59 -0.03
N SER A 174 -19.58 0.27 -0.55
CA SER A 174 -21.03 0.09 -0.51
C SER A 174 -21.58 -0.60 -1.76
N ALA A 175 -20.72 -1.11 -2.64
CA ALA A 175 -21.11 -1.76 -3.88
C ALA A 175 -21.96 -3.01 -3.62
N PRO A 176 -23.07 -3.22 -4.37
CA PRO A 176 -23.93 -4.38 -4.18
C PRO A 176 -23.18 -5.72 -4.35
N GLY A 177 -23.31 -6.60 -3.38
CA GLY A 177 -22.65 -7.92 -3.37
C GLY A 177 -21.18 -7.90 -2.96
N TYR A 178 -20.66 -6.76 -2.55
CA TYR A 178 -19.36 -6.56 -1.90
C TYR A 178 -19.55 -6.16 -0.44
N GLY A 179 -18.53 -5.67 0.21
CA GLY A 179 -18.63 -5.19 1.59
C GLY A 179 -17.58 -5.76 2.52
N PRO A 180 -17.73 -5.54 3.84
CA PRO A 180 -16.68 -5.78 4.83
C PRO A 180 -16.12 -7.20 4.85
N GLN A 181 -16.91 -8.21 4.51
CA GLN A 181 -16.44 -9.60 4.47
C GLN A 181 -15.31 -9.84 3.44
N TYR A 182 -15.18 -8.96 2.46
CA TYR A 182 -14.13 -8.99 1.44
C TYR A 182 -13.06 -7.90 1.66
N GLY A 183 -13.10 -7.15 2.77
CA GLY A 183 -12.09 -6.17 3.13
C GLY A 183 -10.74 -6.82 3.49
N ALA A 184 -9.72 -5.99 3.67
CA ALA A 184 -8.39 -6.39 4.14
C ALA A 184 -8.30 -6.33 5.68
N ASN A 185 -7.37 -7.08 6.27
CA ASN A 185 -6.91 -6.80 7.61
C ASN A 185 -6.23 -5.44 7.63
N PHE A 186 -6.52 -4.63 8.65
CA PHE A 186 -6.10 -3.24 8.71
C PHE A 186 -5.24 -2.96 9.92
N ILE A 187 -4.07 -2.35 9.71
CA ILE A 187 -3.22 -1.83 10.77
C ILE A 187 -3.12 -0.32 10.64
N GLN A 188 -3.41 0.37 11.75
CA GLN A 188 -3.10 1.79 11.92
C GLN A 188 -1.96 1.93 12.92
N PRO A 189 -0.71 2.12 12.46
CA PRO A 189 0.47 2.13 13.33
C PRO A 189 0.42 3.15 14.48
N SER A 190 -0.22 4.30 14.26
CA SER A 190 -0.42 5.32 15.29
C SER A 190 -1.34 4.90 16.44
N SER A 191 -2.13 3.83 16.26
CA SER A 191 -2.98 3.25 17.32
C SER A 191 -2.20 2.31 18.24
N PHE A 192 -1.00 1.89 17.84
CA PHE A 192 -0.11 1.12 18.70
C PHE A 192 0.63 2.07 19.63
N ILE A 193 0.25 2.07 20.88
CA ILE A 193 0.97 2.79 21.93
C ILE A 193 2.21 1.95 22.26
N SER A 194 3.39 2.50 22.00
CA SER A 194 4.65 1.83 22.36
C SER A 194 4.75 1.65 23.88
N GLU A 195 5.49 0.63 24.32
CA GLU A 195 5.77 0.41 25.74
C GLU A 195 6.42 1.66 26.36
N GLY A 196 7.33 2.33 25.65
CA GLY A 196 7.87 3.63 26.04
C GLY A 196 6.84 4.76 26.04
N GLY A 197 5.81 4.70 25.16
CA GLY A 197 4.62 5.55 25.23
C GLY A 197 3.74 5.21 26.44
N TYR A 198 3.61 3.94 26.75
CA TYR A 198 2.94 3.44 27.94
C TYR A 198 3.67 3.88 29.22
N ASP A 199 5.00 3.78 29.24
CA ASP A 199 5.85 4.25 30.33
C ASP A 199 5.86 5.77 30.43
N SER A 200 5.81 6.50 29.32
CA SER A 200 5.76 7.97 29.29
C SER A 200 4.39 8.52 29.72
N LEU A 201 3.32 7.75 29.54
CA LEU A 201 2.00 8.05 30.11
C LEU A 201 1.97 7.78 31.63
N GLY A 202 3.02 7.21 32.18
CA GLY A 202 3.21 6.93 33.59
C GLY A 202 2.90 5.48 33.98
N ASN A 203 3.31 5.11 35.16
CA ASN A 203 3.07 3.80 35.72
C ASN A 203 1.55 3.51 35.77
N SER A 204 1.11 2.30 35.43
CA SER A 204 -0.30 1.86 35.43
C SER A 204 -1.06 2.17 36.71
N ARG A 205 -0.37 2.42 37.81
CA ARG A 205 -0.94 2.88 39.09
C ARG A 205 -1.40 4.34 39.07
N LEU A 206 -1.01 5.12 38.07
CA LEU A 206 -1.33 6.54 37.95
C LEU A 206 -2.47 6.78 36.95
N TYR A 207 -2.92 5.76 36.24
CA TYR A 207 -4.08 5.90 35.36
C TYR A 207 -5.37 5.94 36.20
N SER A 208 -6.23 6.87 35.86
CA SER A 208 -7.61 6.80 36.30
C SER A 208 -8.31 5.62 35.64
N SER A 209 -9.36 5.11 36.29
CA SER A 209 -10.18 4.04 35.70
C SER A 209 -10.74 4.41 34.31
N GLU A 210 -10.97 5.70 34.07
CA GLU A 210 -11.43 6.21 32.77
C GLU A 210 -10.34 6.12 31.70
N GLU A 211 -9.08 6.35 32.04
CA GLU A 211 -7.94 6.23 31.13
C GLU A 211 -7.66 4.76 30.79
N GLU A 212 -7.74 3.87 31.79
CA GLU A 212 -7.63 2.43 31.56
C GLU A 212 -8.73 1.93 30.63
N GLU A 213 -9.97 2.39 30.78
CA GLU A 213 -11.07 2.03 29.89
C GLU A 213 -10.85 2.56 28.45
N LYS A 214 -10.27 3.75 28.28
CA LYS A 214 -9.89 4.27 26.95
C LYS A 214 -8.79 3.44 26.29
N ILE A 215 -7.78 3.03 27.06
CA ILE A 215 -6.71 2.14 26.57
C ILE A 215 -7.28 0.78 26.17
N LYS A 216 -8.15 0.19 26.99
CA LYS A 216 -8.85 -1.05 26.66
C LYS A 216 -9.74 -0.90 25.42
N ALA A 217 -10.41 0.25 25.26
CA ALA A 217 -11.23 0.52 24.10
C ALA A 217 -10.37 0.64 22.80
N ILE A 218 -9.20 1.27 22.88
CA ILE A 218 -8.23 1.31 21.76
C ILE A 218 -7.77 -0.10 21.40
N ARG A 219 -7.41 -0.91 22.40
CA ARG A 219 -7.04 -2.31 22.19
C ARG A 219 -8.18 -3.11 21.58
N GLY A 220 -9.38 -2.99 22.14
CA GLY A 220 -10.57 -3.63 21.59
C GLY A 220 -10.92 -3.18 20.17
N PHE A 221 -10.63 -1.92 19.83
CA PHE A 221 -10.75 -1.42 18.45
C PHE A 221 -9.75 -2.10 17.52
N CYS A 222 -8.47 -2.22 17.92
CA CYS A 222 -7.47 -2.94 17.16
C CYS A 222 -7.86 -4.41 16.97
N ASP A 223 -8.23 -5.09 18.05
CA ASP A 223 -8.65 -6.49 18.03
C ASP A 223 -9.90 -6.69 17.12
N ALA A 224 -10.86 -5.76 17.16
CA ALA A 224 -12.05 -5.80 16.31
C ALA A 224 -11.76 -5.64 14.82
N HIS A 225 -10.76 -4.83 14.46
CA HIS A 225 -10.37 -4.65 13.07
C HIS A 225 -9.53 -5.80 12.50
N PHE A 226 -8.87 -6.57 13.35
CA PHE A 226 -7.96 -7.63 12.93
C PHE A 226 -8.55 -9.02 13.08
N ALA A 227 -9.23 -9.28 14.18
CA ALA A 227 -9.66 -10.61 14.53
C ALA A 227 -11.14 -10.85 14.29
N SER A 228 -11.96 -9.79 14.17
CA SER A 228 -13.36 -10.02 14.34
C SER A 228 -14.17 -10.09 13.08
N GLN A 229 -14.79 -11.18 12.98
CA GLN A 229 -15.89 -11.40 12.06
C GLN A 229 -17.25 -10.98 12.61
N ASN A 230 -17.37 -10.75 13.90
CA ASN A 230 -18.67 -10.80 14.57
C ASN A 230 -18.91 -9.65 15.55
N THR A 231 -18.42 -8.49 15.30
CA THR A 231 -18.68 -7.34 16.19
C THR A 231 -20.05 -6.69 15.99
N GLY A 232 -20.85 -7.17 15.05
CA GLY A 232 -22.10 -6.50 14.66
C GLY A 232 -21.87 -5.16 13.96
N ILE A 233 -20.62 -4.77 13.79
CA ILE A 233 -20.20 -3.60 13.04
C ILE A 233 -20.09 -4.00 11.56
N ALA A 234 -20.47 -3.11 10.68
CA ALA A 234 -20.44 -3.34 9.23
C ALA A 234 -19.05 -3.65 8.64
N ASN A 235 -18.03 -3.81 9.44
CA ASN A 235 -16.61 -3.97 9.06
C ASN A 235 -16.07 -5.38 9.33
N SER A 236 -16.89 -6.37 9.51
CA SER A 236 -16.44 -7.74 9.79
C SER A 236 -15.70 -8.33 8.59
N ILE A 237 -14.39 -8.51 8.74
CA ILE A 237 -13.56 -9.22 7.79
C ILE A 237 -13.72 -10.71 8.02
N ALA A 238 -13.89 -11.50 6.94
CA ALA A 238 -14.08 -12.93 7.05
C ALA A 238 -12.75 -13.67 7.27
N ASN A 239 -12.32 -13.76 8.52
CA ASN A 239 -11.21 -14.61 8.98
C ASN A 239 -11.74 -15.92 9.59
N THR A 240 -11.01 -17.02 9.44
CA THR A 240 -11.27 -18.24 10.23
C THR A 240 -10.83 -18.06 11.69
N GLU A 241 -11.23 -18.98 12.57
CA GLU A 241 -10.79 -18.90 13.98
C GLU A 241 -9.29 -19.09 14.14
N GLU A 242 -8.67 -19.92 13.30
CA GLU A 242 -7.22 -20.11 13.26
C GLU A 242 -6.53 -18.83 12.77
N GLU A 243 -7.04 -18.18 11.73
CA GLU A 243 -6.51 -16.90 11.23
C GLU A 243 -6.62 -15.79 12.28
N LYS A 244 -7.71 -15.73 13.02
CA LYS A 244 -7.88 -14.77 14.13
C LYS A 244 -6.80 -14.99 15.20
N GLN A 245 -6.58 -16.22 15.62
CA GLN A 245 -5.57 -16.55 16.63
C GLN A 245 -4.15 -16.19 16.16
N GLU A 246 -3.83 -16.46 14.90
CA GLU A 246 -2.53 -16.05 14.32
C GLU A 246 -2.39 -14.52 14.30
N ILE A 247 -3.43 -13.80 13.87
CA ILE A 247 -3.44 -12.33 13.82
C ILE A 247 -3.36 -11.75 15.25
N GLU A 248 -4.12 -12.28 16.21
CA GLU A 248 -4.06 -11.85 17.60
C GLU A 248 -2.66 -12.08 18.21
N SER A 249 -2.05 -13.22 17.93
CA SER A 249 -0.69 -13.52 18.36
C SER A 249 0.31 -12.52 17.78
N PHE A 250 0.21 -12.24 16.48
CA PHE A 250 1.04 -11.25 15.80
C PHE A 250 0.87 -9.84 16.40
N ILE A 251 -0.38 -9.40 16.62
CA ILE A 251 -0.69 -8.11 17.23
C ILE A 251 -0.09 -8.02 18.65
N ASN A 252 -0.29 -9.05 19.45
CA ASN A 252 0.29 -9.11 20.80
C ASN A 252 1.82 -9.03 20.77
N GLN A 253 2.48 -9.71 19.83
CA GLN A 253 3.93 -9.62 19.66
C GLN A 253 4.35 -8.21 19.24
N CYS A 254 3.58 -7.54 18.35
CA CYS A 254 3.83 -6.15 18.01
C CYS A 254 3.78 -5.23 19.24
N PHE A 255 2.86 -5.44 20.18
CA PHE A 255 2.83 -4.69 21.42
C PHE A 255 4.02 -4.98 22.34
N LEU A 256 4.40 -6.24 22.49
CA LEU A 256 5.55 -6.64 23.31
C LEU A 256 6.87 -6.07 22.79
N ASP A 257 7.00 -6.01 21.47
CA ASP A 257 8.19 -5.49 20.81
C ASP A 257 8.18 -3.94 20.68
N SER A 258 7.13 -3.27 21.12
CA SER A 258 6.92 -1.85 20.84
C SER A 258 8.04 -0.94 21.34
N GLY A 259 8.73 -1.32 22.42
CA GLY A 259 9.93 -0.61 22.88
C GLY A 259 11.10 -0.66 21.89
N GLN A 260 11.19 -1.70 21.06
CA GLN A 260 12.21 -1.84 20.01
C GLN A 260 11.86 -1.05 18.75
N PHE A 261 10.61 -0.57 18.63
CA PHE A 261 10.13 0.19 17.48
C PHE A 261 10.46 1.69 17.51
N ALA A 262 11.08 2.17 18.55
CA ALA A 262 11.41 3.59 18.67
C ALA A 262 12.37 4.05 17.54
N ASP A 263 13.31 3.20 17.15
CA ASP A 263 14.24 3.42 16.03
C ASP A 263 14.76 2.09 15.49
N PRO A 264 13.91 1.25 14.85
CA PRO A 264 14.28 -0.10 14.43
C PRO A 264 15.34 -0.12 13.32
N TRP A 265 15.48 0.98 12.59
CA TRP A 265 16.46 1.11 11.51
C TRP A 265 17.74 1.83 11.96
N SER A 266 17.88 2.13 13.25
CA SER A 266 19.04 2.80 13.86
C SER A 266 19.36 4.17 13.22
N LEU A 267 18.34 4.98 12.96
CA LEU A 267 18.47 6.27 12.31
C LEU A 267 18.65 7.46 13.29
N GLY A 268 18.73 7.18 14.59
CA GLY A 268 19.10 8.18 15.61
C GLY A 268 18.09 9.31 15.77
N GLY A 269 16.79 9.04 15.67
CA GLY A 269 15.72 10.00 15.82
C GLY A 269 15.21 10.62 14.51
N LEU A 270 15.76 10.23 13.37
CA LEU A 270 15.26 10.65 12.05
C LEU A 270 14.00 9.88 11.63
N TYR A 271 13.59 8.91 12.41
CA TYR A 271 12.46 8.04 12.17
C TYR A 271 11.13 8.80 12.22
N ASN A 272 10.31 8.68 11.18
CA ASN A 272 9.02 9.37 11.07
C ASN A 272 7.84 8.37 10.96
N ASN A 273 6.63 8.89 10.80
CA ASN A 273 5.41 8.06 10.71
C ASN A 273 5.38 7.18 9.46
N ASP A 274 5.95 7.60 8.33
CA ASP A 274 5.99 6.78 7.12
C ASP A 274 6.93 5.59 7.30
N MET A 275 8.10 5.82 7.91
CA MET A 275 9.04 4.75 8.26
C MET A 275 8.40 3.74 9.22
N ARG A 276 7.60 4.22 10.19
CA ARG A 276 6.84 3.36 11.08
C ARG A 276 5.77 2.55 10.33
N THR A 277 5.08 3.17 9.39
CA THR A 277 4.09 2.50 8.56
C THR A 277 4.73 1.39 7.73
N VAL A 278 5.86 1.67 7.11
CA VAL A 278 6.64 0.69 6.35
C VAL A 278 7.15 -0.44 7.26
N GLN A 279 7.64 -0.14 8.45
CA GLN A 279 8.05 -1.16 9.41
C GLN A 279 6.94 -2.16 9.76
N PHE A 280 5.70 -1.69 9.97
CA PHE A 280 4.57 -2.59 10.17
C PHE A 280 4.28 -3.42 8.91
N ALA A 281 4.42 -2.82 7.73
CA ALA A 281 4.31 -3.56 6.46
C ALA A 281 5.38 -4.66 6.36
N GLU A 282 6.62 -4.37 6.74
CA GLU A 282 7.71 -5.34 6.77
C GLU A 282 7.43 -6.51 7.72
N ARG A 283 6.88 -6.23 8.89
CA ARG A 283 6.47 -7.29 9.83
C ARG A 283 5.34 -8.16 9.29
N VAL A 284 4.35 -7.56 8.65
CA VAL A 284 3.27 -8.31 8.00
C VAL A 284 3.83 -9.18 6.86
N ILE A 285 4.78 -8.66 6.08
CA ILE A 285 5.48 -9.41 5.05
C ILE A 285 6.20 -10.63 5.65
N GLN A 286 6.98 -10.41 6.69
CA GLN A 286 7.78 -11.46 7.33
C GLN A 286 6.93 -12.55 8.01
N GLU A 287 5.77 -12.17 8.57
CA GLU A 287 4.90 -13.12 9.29
C GLU A 287 3.94 -13.85 8.36
N PHE A 288 3.30 -13.14 7.41
CA PHE A 288 2.18 -13.67 6.66
C PHE A 288 2.44 -13.90 5.17
N ASN A 289 3.53 -13.34 4.60
CA ASN A 289 3.76 -13.36 3.15
C ASN A 289 2.48 -13.02 2.37
N PRO A 290 1.87 -11.84 2.57
CA PRO A 290 0.56 -11.52 2.01
C PRO A 290 0.59 -11.48 0.50
N GLU A 291 -0.49 -11.92 -0.16
CA GLU A 291 -0.61 -11.84 -1.62
C GLU A 291 -0.95 -10.42 -2.09
N LEU A 292 -1.67 -9.64 -1.26
CA LEU A 292 -1.96 -8.22 -1.53
C LEU A 292 -1.76 -7.39 -0.26
N LEU A 293 -0.82 -6.47 -0.32
CA LEU A 293 -0.54 -5.50 0.74
C LEU A 293 -0.62 -4.09 0.17
N VAL A 294 -1.38 -3.22 0.82
CA VAL A 294 -1.41 -1.78 0.53
C VAL A 294 -0.79 -1.01 1.69
N VAL A 295 0.10 -0.08 1.39
CA VAL A 295 0.85 0.73 2.37
C VAL A 295 0.67 2.20 2.05
N ASN A 296 0.12 2.98 2.99
CA ASN A 296 -0.05 4.42 2.83
C ASN A 296 0.98 5.20 3.64
N MET A 297 1.85 5.92 2.98
CA MET A 297 2.81 6.86 3.57
C MET A 297 2.23 8.27 3.49
N SER A 298 1.89 8.88 4.64
CA SER A 298 1.06 10.08 4.68
C SER A 298 1.76 11.35 5.14
N SER A 299 3.05 11.28 5.51
CA SER A 299 3.78 12.41 6.08
C SER A 299 4.03 13.56 5.10
N VAL A 300 3.91 13.30 3.80
CA VAL A 300 4.05 14.33 2.74
C VAL A 300 2.90 15.35 2.73
N ASP A 301 1.79 15.05 3.43
CA ASP A 301 0.64 15.95 3.49
C ASP A 301 0.88 17.26 4.26
N ILE A 302 1.95 17.33 5.03
CA ILE A 302 2.42 18.58 5.65
C ILE A 302 2.67 19.72 4.64
N ALA A 303 2.72 19.39 3.35
CA ALA A 303 2.90 20.34 2.26
C ALA A 303 1.94 21.52 2.27
N HIS A 304 0.74 21.37 2.85
CA HIS A 304 -0.24 22.45 3.02
C HIS A 304 0.26 23.61 3.90
N ASN A 305 1.22 23.34 4.79
CA ASN A 305 1.66 24.25 5.81
C ASN A 305 3.17 24.50 5.80
N ASN A 306 3.97 23.57 5.27
CA ASN A 306 5.41 23.64 5.35
C ASN A 306 6.05 22.88 4.18
N PHE A 307 6.66 23.64 3.26
CA PHE A 307 7.29 23.08 2.07
C PHE A 307 8.55 22.27 2.42
N THR A 308 9.41 22.81 3.28
CA THR A 308 10.67 22.15 3.64
C THR A 308 10.42 20.83 4.38
N GLN A 309 9.44 20.78 5.27
CA GLN A 309 9.04 19.50 5.90
C GLN A 309 8.42 18.52 4.89
N TYR A 310 7.67 19.00 3.90
CA TYR A 310 7.15 18.17 2.82
C TYR A 310 8.28 17.48 2.06
N VAL A 311 9.27 18.22 1.58
CA VAL A 311 10.39 17.63 0.82
C VAL A 311 11.29 16.77 1.70
N ASN A 312 11.44 17.07 2.98
CA ASN A 312 12.12 16.20 3.94
C ASN A 312 11.36 14.88 4.15
N ASN A 313 10.02 14.93 4.27
CA ASN A 313 9.21 13.73 4.37
C ASN A 313 9.20 12.92 3.06
N LEU A 314 9.25 13.58 1.90
CA LEU A 314 9.43 12.90 0.61
C LEU A 314 10.76 12.14 0.58
N HIS A 315 11.85 12.78 1.05
CA HIS A 315 13.17 12.14 1.15
C HIS A 315 13.16 10.93 2.10
N LYS A 316 12.45 11.02 3.23
CA LYS A 316 12.25 9.91 4.17
C LYS A 316 11.37 8.80 3.60
N ALA A 317 10.32 9.14 2.87
CA ALA A 317 9.45 8.17 2.23
C ALA A 317 10.17 7.40 1.10
N ASP A 318 11.07 8.06 0.37
CA ASP A 318 11.96 7.44 -0.61
C ASP A 318 12.86 6.38 0.04
N TYR A 319 13.50 6.72 1.16
CA TYR A 319 14.29 5.79 1.96
C TYR A 319 13.44 4.61 2.45
N ALA A 320 12.26 4.89 3.00
CA ALA A 320 11.36 3.87 3.53
C ALA A 320 10.88 2.90 2.43
N LEU A 321 10.57 3.40 1.24
CA LEU A 321 10.19 2.59 0.08
C LEU A 321 11.32 1.64 -0.34
N ALA A 322 12.55 2.13 -0.37
CA ALA A 322 13.72 1.31 -0.69
C ALA A 322 14.00 0.27 0.40
N HIS A 323 13.79 0.62 1.68
CA HIS A 323 13.93 -0.30 2.79
C HIS A 323 12.89 -1.43 2.70
N LEU A 324 11.64 -1.11 2.38
CA LEU A 324 10.58 -2.08 2.14
C LEU A 324 10.93 -3.03 0.98
N TRP A 325 11.41 -2.48 -0.14
CA TRP A 325 11.85 -3.29 -1.28
C TRP A 325 12.99 -4.23 -0.89
N ASN A 326 13.96 -3.74 -0.13
CA ASN A 326 15.04 -4.58 0.39
C ASN A 326 14.53 -5.70 1.32
N THR A 327 13.56 -5.42 2.17
CA THR A 327 12.93 -6.44 3.02
C THR A 327 12.23 -7.50 2.18
N ILE A 328 11.49 -7.12 1.14
CA ILE A 328 10.87 -8.05 0.18
C ILE A 328 11.92 -8.94 -0.46
N GLN A 329 13.03 -8.36 -0.94
CA GLN A 329 14.12 -9.10 -1.60
C GLN A 329 14.83 -10.08 -0.66
N ASN A 330 14.78 -9.86 0.65
CA ASN A 330 15.39 -10.72 1.66
C ASN A 330 14.39 -11.66 2.35
N THR A 331 13.10 -11.60 1.99
CA THR A 331 12.06 -12.47 2.56
C THR A 331 11.90 -13.73 1.71
N ALA A 332 12.02 -14.90 2.34
CA ALA A 332 11.88 -16.18 1.66
C ALA A 332 10.50 -16.32 1.01
N GLY A 333 10.50 -16.70 -0.28
CA GLY A 333 9.26 -16.85 -1.06
C GLY A 333 8.78 -15.58 -1.74
N MET A 334 9.32 -14.39 -1.41
CA MET A 334 8.88 -13.11 -1.97
C MET A 334 9.86 -12.50 -2.98
N ALA A 335 11.16 -12.66 -2.81
CA ALA A 335 12.19 -11.97 -3.60
C ALA A 335 12.00 -12.04 -5.13
N ASN A 336 11.64 -13.22 -5.64
CA ASN A 336 11.45 -13.44 -7.08
C ASN A 336 9.98 -13.59 -7.49
N ASP A 337 9.07 -13.21 -6.61
CA ASP A 337 7.63 -13.46 -6.79
C ASP A 337 6.76 -12.30 -6.29
N THR A 338 7.36 -11.12 -6.14
CA THR A 338 6.66 -9.91 -5.71
C THR A 338 6.79 -8.80 -6.74
N ILE A 339 5.68 -8.13 -7.03
CA ILE A 339 5.66 -6.85 -7.71
C ILE A 339 5.29 -5.78 -6.70
N LEU A 340 6.14 -4.72 -6.63
CA LEU A 340 5.85 -3.53 -5.86
C LEU A 340 5.46 -2.40 -6.82
N ILE A 341 4.34 -1.75 -6.55
CA ILE A 341 3.86 -0.57 -7.27
C ILE A 341 3.87 0.60 -6.30
N ALA A 342 4.46 1.72 -6.69
CA ALA A 342 4.47 2.93 -5.88
C ALA A 342 4.02 4.13 -6.70
N MET A 343 3.08 4.93 -6.15
CA MET A 343 2.61 6.16 -6.76
C MET A 343 2.06 7.14 -5.71
N PRO A 344 2.04 8.46 -5.98
CA PRO A 344 1.24 9.40 -5.22
C PRO A 344 -0.26 9.19 -5.47
N GLU A 345 -1.10 9.55 -4.50
CA GLU A 345 -2.55 9.57 -4.70
C GLU A 345 -2.99 10.69 -5.63
N HIS A 346 -2.33 11.85 -5.55
CA HIS A 346 -2.47 13.02 -6.43
C HIS A 346 -1.14 13.80 -6.48
N GLY A 347 -1.03 14.75 -7.40
CA GLY A 347 0.03 15.75 -7.42
C GLY A 347 -0.25 16.92 -6.47
N ARG A 348 0.43 18.04 -6.68
CA ARG A 348 0.13 19.30 -5.97
C ARG A 348 0.10 20.45 -6.96
N ASN A 349 -0.55 21.56 -6.56
CA ASN A 349 -0.73 22.73 -7.41
C ASN A 349 0.62 23.29 -7.87
N LEU A 350 0.64 23.85 -9.07
CA LEU A 350 1.80 24.59 -9.57
C LEU A 350 2.05 25.83 -8.70
N GLU A 351 1.00 26.62 -8.47
CA GLU A 351 1.09 27.82 -7.67
C GLU A 351 1.00 27.53 -6.18
N PRO A 352 1.88 28.14 -5.37
CA PRO A 352 1.86 28.03 -3.93
C PRO A 352 0.60 28.64 -3.29
N ASN A 353 0.37 28.34 -2.00
CA ASN A 353 -0.83 28.81 -1.29
C ASN A 353 -0.60 30.07 -0.40
N GLY A 354 0.59 30.66 -0.43
CA GLY A 354 0.92 31.87 0.33
C GLY A 354 1.29 31.66 1.81
N ILE A 355 1.40 30.41 2.25
CA ILE A 355 1.91 30.07 3.61
C ILE A 355 3.41 29.81 3.50
N TYR A 356 4.21 30.57 4.26
CA TYR A 356 5.67 30.45 4.26
C TYR A 356 6.16 29.59 5.44
N ASP A 357 7.10 28.72 5.15
CA ASP A 357 7.83 27.97 6.17
C ASP A 357 9.01 28.75 6.76
N GLU A 358 9.73 28.16 7.70
CA GLU A 358 10.88 28.74 8.39
C GLU A 358 12.10 29.00 7.47
N TYR A 359 12.12 28.42 6.28
CA TYR A 359 13.15 28.62 5.25
C TYR A 359 12.72 29.63 4.17
N GLY A 360 11.51 30.22 4.33
CA GLY A 360 10.96 31.20 3.40
C GLY A 360 10.41 30.59 2.10
N ARG A 361 10.12 29.29 2.08
CA ARG A 361 9.46 28.61 0.94
C ARG A 361 7.95 28.55 1.19
N GLU A 362 7.19 28.74 0.12
CA GLU A 362 5.74 28.67 0.18
C GLU A 362 5.21 27.24 0.12
N ALA A 363 4.21 26.97 0.94
CA ALA A 363 3.48 25.72 1.01
C ALA A 363 2.59 25.47 -0.23
N LEU A 364 2.11 24.24 -0.38
CA LEU A 364 1.43 23.75 -1.59
C LEU A 364 0.10 23.09 -1.26
N ASP A 365 -0.96 23.51 -1.96
CA ASP A 365 -2.25 22.81 -1.97
C ASP A 365 -2.37 21.82 -3.14
N HIS A 366 -3.56 21.21 -3.30
CA HIS A 366 -3.87 20.26 -4.38
C HIS A 366 -5.33 20.44 -4.88
N THR A 367 -5.73 21.67 -5.15
CA THR A 367 -7.12 22.06 -5.44
C THR A 367 -7.40 22.17 -6.94
N ASN A 368 -7.55 21.04 -7.63
CA ASN A 368 -7.95 20.96 -9.04
C ASN A 368 -7.05 21.71 -10.06
N ASP A 369 -5.86 22.06 -9.68
CA ASP A 369 -4.82 22.52 -10.58
C ASP A 369 -4.40 21.39 -11.53
N ASP A 370 -3.96 21.72 -12.73
CA ASP A 370 -3.59 20.71 -13.72
C ASP A 370 -2.40 19.86 -13.25
N MET A 371 -1.41 20.47 -12.58
CA MET A 371 -0.26 19.77 -12.01
C MET A 371 -0.65 18.89 -10.83
N SER A 372 -1.74 19.18 -10.11
CA SER A 372 -2.25 18.29 -9.04
C SER A 372 -2.80 16.96 -9.59
N ARG A 373 -2.96 16.85 -10.91
CA ARG A 373 -3.37 15.63 -11.63
C ARG A 373 -2.20 14.82 -12.16
N GLU A 374 -1.00 15.38 -12.18
CA GLU A 374 0.22 14.72 -12.63
C GLU A 374 0.84 13.93 -11.50
N ILE A 375 0.95 12.62 -11.66
CA ILE A 375 1.57 11.72 -10.71
C ILE A 375 2.53 10.77 -11.43
N PHE A 376 3.56 10.32 -10.75
CA PHE A 376 4.39 9.24 -11.27
C PHE A 376 3.86 7.87 -10.84
N ALA A 377 4.27 6.82 -11.54
CA ALA A 377 4.11 5.44 -11.08
C ALA A 377 5.40 4.66 -11.31
N LEU A 378 5.80 3.89 -10.31
CA LEU A 378 6.96 3.00 -10.36
C LEU A 378 6.47 1.56 -10.17
N ILE A 379 6.87 0.66 -11.08
CA ILE A 379 6.55 -0.77 -11.01
C ILE A 379 7.85 -1.54 -10.91
N LEU A 380 8.09 -2.17 -9.77
CA LEU A 380 9.27 -3.00 -9.48
C LEU A 380 8.89 -4.48 -9.52
N GLY A 381 9.85 -5.32 -9.88
CA GLY A 381 9.62 -6.77 -9.84
C GLY A 381 10.82 -7.56 -10.31
N PRO A 382 10.70 -8.91 -10.35
CA PRO A 382 11.77 -9.75 -10.81
C PRO A 382 12.16 -9.47 -12.25
N ASN A 383 13.47 -9.51 -12.54
CA ASN A 383 13.96 -9.43 -13.91
C ASN A 383 13.38 -10.60 -14.74
N GLY A 384 12.86 -10.28 -15.94
CA GLY A 384 12.16 -11.24 -16.79
C GLY A 384 10.63 -11.31 -16.53
N VAL A 385 10.13 -10.63 -15.52
CA VAL A 385 8.70 -10.36 -15.30
C VAL A 385 8.42 -8.88 -15.54
N VAL A 386 9.14 -7.99 -14.86
CA VAL A 386 9.08 -6.54 -15.04
C VAL A 386 10.25 -6.08 -15.90
N VAL A 387 9.99 -5.13 -16.79
CA VAL A 387 11.03 -4.51 -17.63
C VAL A 387 11.84 -3.55 -16.76
N HIS A 388 13.14 -3.82 -16.63
CA HIS A 388 14.04 -3.05 -15.79
C HIS A 388 14.62 -1.85 -16.55
N ASP A 389 14.91 -0.78 -15.79
CA ASP A 389 15.54 0.46 -16.26
C ASP A 389 14.75 1.14 -17.42
N GLN A 390 13.43 0.92 -17.46
CA GLN A 390 12.56 1.53 -18.43
C GLN A 390 11.95 2.81 -17.87
N VAL A 391 11.94 3.88 -18.65
CA VAL A 391 11.37 5.17 -18.28
C VAL A 391 10.46 5.68 -19.41
N PHE A 392 9.21 5.91 -19.08
CA PHE A 392 8.27 6.65 -19.94
C PHE A 392 8.27 8.11 -19.50
N SER A 393 8.74 9.00 -20.38
CA SER A 393 8.88 10.44 -20.08
C SER A 393 7.63 11.24 -20.42
N GLU A 394 6.79 10.74 -21.31
CA GLU A 394 5.54 11.34 -21.73
C GLU A 394 4.37 10.80 -20.90
N GLU A 395 3.25 11.51 -20.89
CA GLU A 395 2.00 11.02 -20.27
C GLU A 395 1.67 9.63 -20.81
N LYS A 396 1.59 8.66 -19.90
CA LYS A 396 1.29 7.27 -20.26
C LYS A 396 0.57 6.56 -19.12
N GLY A 397 -0.70 6.26 -19.36
CA GLY A 397 -1.58 5.66 -18.37
C GLY A 397 -2.37 6.67 -17.55
N GLU A 398 -3.25 6.14 -16.73
CA GLU A 398 -4.12 6.88 -15.84
C GLU A 398 -4.07 6.32 -14.42
N SER A 399 -4.41 7.12 -13.42
CA SER A 399 -4.42 6.68 -12.01
C SER A 399 -5.33 5.47 -11.76
N ILE A 400 -6.39 5.31 -12.57
CA ILE A 400 -7.30 4.15 -12.52
C ILE A 400 -6.70 2.86 -13.09
N ASP A 401 -5.56 2.91 -13.77
CA ASP A 401 -4.93 1.76 -14.42
C ASP A 401 -4.22 0.82 -13.43
N ILE A 402 -3.99 1.30 -12.21
CA ILE A 402 -3.26 0.52 -11.18
C ILE A 402 -4.06 -0.69 -10.71
N VAL A 403 -5.37 -0.54 -10.45
CA VAL A 403 -6.20 -1.65 -9.97
C VAL A 403 -6.29 -2.78 -11.00
N PRO A 404 -6.61 -2.54 -12.30
CA PRO A 404 -6.56 -3.60 -13.31
C PRO A 404 -5.14 -4.14 -13.52
N THR A 405 -4.09 -3.35 -13.32
CA THR A 405 -2.70 -3.83 -13.38
C THR A 405 -2.42 -4.82 -12.24
N ILE A 406 -2.80 -4.50 -11.01
CA ILE A 406 -2.70 -5.42 -9.86
C ILE A 406 -3.50 -6.69 -10.13
N ALA A 407 -4.73 -6.56 -10.61
CA ALA A 407 -5.59 -7.70 -10.93
C ALA A 407 -4.98 -8.61 -12.02
N ASN A 408 -4.34 -8.01 -13.03
CA ASN A 408 -3.62 -8.74 -14.07
C ASN A 408 -2.39 -9.47 -13.51
N VAL A 409 -1.59 -8.81 -12.68
CA VAL A 409 -0.42 -9.42 -12.02
C VAL A 409 -0.83 -10.65 -11.21
N LEU A 410 -1.88 -10.53 -10.40
CA LEU A 410 -2.40 -11.60 -9.56
C LEU A 410 -3.31 -12.59 -10.31
N GLY A 411 -3.55 -12.39 -11.62
CA GLY A 411 -4.19 -13.33 -12.52
C GLY A 411 -5.72 -13.38 -12.45
N PHE A 412 -6.39 -12.43 -11.81
CA PHE A 412 -7.86 -12.43 -11.67
C PHE A 412 -8.58 -11.32 -12.45
N ASN A 413 -7.87 -10.54 -13.27
CA ASN A 413 -8.46 -9.43 -14.01
C ASN A 413 -9.64 -9.86 -14.89
N ASN A 414 -9.56 -11.05 -15.50
CA ASN A 414 -10.61 -11.60 -16.35
C ASN A 414 -11.82 -12.13 -15.57
N ASP A 415 -11.69 -12.31 -14.26
CA ASP A 415 -12.74 -12.83 -13.38
C ASP A 415 -13.59 -11.70 -12.77
N ILE A 416 -13.13 -10.45 -12.94
CA ILE A 416 -13.88 -9.26 -12.52
C ILE A 416 -15.03 -9.01 -13.50
N PRO A 417 -16.28 -8.86 -13.02
CA PRO A 417 -17.42 -8.56 -13.87
C PRO A 417 -17.20 -7.29 -14.70
N GLY A 418 -17.57 -7.34 -15.99
CA GLY A 418 -17.43 -6.20 -16.88
C GLY A 418 -18.15 -4.95 -16.35
N GLY A 419 -17.52 -3.78 -16.53
CA GLY A 419 -18.03 -2.49 -16.09
C GLY A 419 -17.70 -2.09 -14.65
N LEU A 420 -17.00 -2.95 -13.88
CA LEU A 420 -16.52 -2.59 -12.54
C LEU A 420 -15.16 -1.88 -12.55
N LEU A 421 -14.39 -2.02 -13.59
CA LEU A 421 -13.12 -1.30 -13.79
C LEU A 421 -13.21 -0.48 -15.07
N SER A 422 -12.64 0.72 -15.04
CA SER A 422 -12.59 1.63 -16.20
C SER A 422 -11.17 1.78 -16.75
N GLY A 423 -10.15 1.46 -15.95
CA GLY A 423 -8.74 1.55 -16.34
C GLY A 423 -8.26 0.38 -17.19
N ASN A 424 -7.06 0.54 -17.72
CA ASN A 424 -6.35 -0.47 -18.52
C ASN A 424 -5.17 -1.06 -17.75
N VAL A 425 -4.68 -2.20 -18.18
CA VAL A 425 -3.46 -2.77 -17.61
C VAL A 425 -2.24 -2.03 -18.19
N LEU A 426 -1.30 -1.61 -17.35
CA LEU A 426 -0.02 -1.02 -17.75
C LEU A 426 0.92 -2.11 -18.30
N THR A 427 0.56 -2.67 -19.46
CA THR A 427 1.21 -3.84 -20.04
C THR A 427 2.67 -3.63 -20.41
N ASP A 428 3.05 -2.39 -20.72
CA ASP A 428 4.42 -2.07 -21.14
C ASP A 428 5.48 -2.25 -20.04
N SER A 429 5.04 -2.40 -18.78
CA SER A 429 5.92 -2.73 -17.66
C SER A 429 6.34 -4.20 -17.62
N PHE A 430 5.74 -5.06 -18.42
CA PHE A 430 5.90 -6.52 -18.31
C PHE A 430 6.36 -7.15 -19.61
N TYR A 431 7.12 -8.26 -19.46
CA TYR A 431 7.50 -9.11 -20.59
C TYR A 431 6.36 -10.02 -21.04
#